data_d6d50d667806e2b3faea980e922341da
#
_entry.id   d6d50d667806e2b3faea980e922341da
#
_cell.length_a   1.000
_cell.length_b   1.000
_cell.length_c   1.000
_cell.angle_alpha   90.00
_cell.angle_beta   90.00
_cell.angle_gamma   90.00
#
_symmetry.space_group_name_H-M   'P 1'
#
loop_
_entity.id
_entity.type
_entity.pdbx_description
1 polymer ?
#
loop_
_entity_poly.entity_id
_entity_poly.type
_entity_poly.pdbx_seq_one_letter_code
_entity_poly.pdbx_strand_id
1 'polypeptide(L)'
;RTPGRELTGHERWSVIGESAAEVGPALFFSLLIITLSFIPVFTLEAQEGRLFSPLAFTKTYSMAAAAGLSVTLVPVLMGYLIRGRIPSEQSNPLSRWLIRLYQPVLARVLAYPKATVVIAAVLLAATAWPILRTGGEFMPPLDEGDLLYMPSALPGLSAGKAAQLLQQTDRLIKTVPEVASVYGKAGRADSATDPAPIEMFETTIQFKPHDQWRPGMTTDKLVEELDRVVKVPGLSNIWVPPIRNRIDMLATGIKSPVGIKVAGTDLKEIDRLTTRIEETVKTVPGVTSALAERLSGGRYIDVDINRQAAGRYGLNIDDVQSIVSSAIGGDNVGEVVDGLARFPINLRYPRDYRDSVEQLRRLPIVTDRGQQ
;
A
#
# COMPACT_ATOMS: atom_id res chain seq x y z
N ARG A 1 24.63 -22.86 -47.47
CA ARG A 1 23.42 -22.19 -48.06
C ARG A 1 23.36 -22.49 -49.54
N THR A 2 22.59 -23.48 -49.97
CA THR A 2 22.27 -23.71 -51.38
C THR A 2 21.03 -22.90 -51.70
N PRO A 3 21.13 -21.85 -52.54
CA PRO A 3 19.98 -21.00 -52.87
C PRO A 3 18.96 -21.82 -53.72
N GLY A 4 17.72 -21.95 -53.25
CA GLY A 4 16.60 -22.36 -54.06
C GLY A 4 16.03 -23.78 -53.83
N ARG A 5 16.58 -24.59 -52.92
CA ARG A 5 16.04 -25.93 -52.59
C ARG A 5 15.28 -25.85 -51.24
N GLU A 6 14.08 -26.41 -51.20
CA GLU A 6 13.39 -26.66 -49.93
C GLU A 6 14.09 -27.78 -49.17
N LEU A 7 14.39 -27.52 -47.88
CA LEU A 7 15.04 -28.48 -47.02
C LEU A 7 14.07 -29.63 -46.68
N THR A 8 14.57 -30.86 -46.71
CA THR A 8 13.81 -32.00 -46.18
C THR A 8 13.60 -31.85 -44.67
N GLY A 9 12.64 -32.55 -44.10
CA GLY A 9 12.35 -32.45 -42.68
C GLY A 9 13.58 -32.69 -41.77
N HIS A 10 14.39 -33.68 -42.10
CA HIS A 10 15.62 -34.03 -41.36
C HIS A 10 16.70 -32.95 -41.48
N GLU A 11 16.95 -32.46 -42.69
CA GLU A 11 17.94 -31.38 -42.95
C GLU A 11 17.54 -30.09 -42.21
N ARG A 12 16.24 -29.79 -42.12
CA ARG A 12 15.73 -28.62 -41.39
C ARG A 12 16.03 -28.72 -39.90
N TRP A 13 15.79 -29.88 -39.29
CA TRP A 13 16.11 -30.08 -37.85
C TRP A 13 17.63 -29.99 -37.57
N SER A 14 18.48 -30.49 -38.47
CA SER A 14 19.93 -30.35 -38.35
C SER A 14 20.36 -28.87 -38.38
N VAL A 15 19.88 -28.10 -39.37
CA VAL A 15 20.19 -26.66 -39.49
C VAL A 15 19.70 -25.87 -38.28
N ILE A 16 18.49 -26.18 -37.77
CA ILE A 16 17.97 -25.53 -36.59
C ILE A 16 18.79 -25.89 -35.35
N GLY A 17 19.21 -27.16 -35.21
CA GLY A 17 20.06 -27.61 -34.13
C GLY A 17 21.42 -26.91 -34.12
N GLU A 18 22.04 -26.79 -35.29
CA GLU A 18 23.31 -26.05 -35.44
C GLU A 18 23.17 -24.56 -35.11
N SER A 19 22.12 -23.92 -35.68
CA SER A 19 21.83 -22.49 -35.38
C SER A 19 21.52 -22.25 -33.89
N ALA A 20 20.76 -23.16 -33.28
CA ALA A 20 20.47 -23.09 -31.85
C ALA A 20 21.70 -23.29 -30.96
N ALA A 21 22.62 -24.20 -31.38
CA ALA A 21 23.86 -24.40 -30.69
C ALA A 21 24.81 -23.22 -30.81
N GLU A 22 24.78 -22.48 -31.91
CA GLU A 22 25.57 -21.26 -32.12
C GLU A 22 25.07 -20.07 -31.29
N VAL A 23 23.74 -19.84 -31.26
CA VAL A 23 23.13 -18.66 -30.62
C VAL A 23 22.71 -18.93 -29.16
N GLY A 24 22.34 -20.18 -28.85
CA GLY A 24 21.83 -20.60 -27.55
C GLY A 24 22.68 -20.20 -26.35
N PRO A 25 24.01 -20.46 -26.36
CA PRO A 25 24.90 -20.07 -25.26
C PRO A 25 24.86 -18.54 -25.01
N ALA A 26 24.90 -17.73 -26.04
CA ALA A 26 24.88 -16.27 -25.90
C ALA A 26 23.58 -15.77 -25.26
N LEU A 27 22.43 -16.33 -25.67
CA LEU A 27 21.12 -16.01 -25.07
C LEU A 27 21.03 -16.51 -23.64
N PHE A 28 21.46 -17.74 -23.38
CA PHE A 28 21.44 -18.32 -22.02
C PHE A 28 22.29 -17.52 -21.06
N PHE A 29 23.54 -17.22 -21.38
CA PHE A 29 24.43 -16.44 -20.53
C PHE A 29 23.95 -15.00 -20.36
N SER A 30 23.38 -14.39 -21.36
CA SER A 30 22.77 -13.07 -21.25
C SER A 30 21.62 -13.05 -20.22
N LEU A 31 20.71 -14.00 -20.30
CA LEU A 31 19.60 -14.14 -19.35
C LEU A 31 20.09 -14.54 -17.96
N LEU A 32 21.12 -15.38 -17.87
CA LEU A 32 21.75 -15.77 -16.61
C LEU A 32 22.38 -14.56 -15.90
N ILE A 33 23.13 -13.73 -16.63
CA ILE A 33 23.73 -12.50 -16.09
C ILE A 33 22.66 -11.56 -15.56
N ILE A 34 21.55 -11.37 -16.30
CA ILE A 34 20.44 -10.56 -15.86
C ILE A 34 19.80 -11.17 -14.58
N THR A 35 19.64 -12.48 -14.52
CA THR A 35 19.13 -13.17 -13.32
C THR A 35 20.04 -12.94 -12.12
N LEU A 36 21.35 -13.12 -12.27
CA LEU A 36 22.33 -12.91 -11.22
C LEU A 36 22.42 -11.45 -10.76
N SER A 37 22.16 -10.49 -11.66
CA SER A 37 22.16 -9.07 -11.31
C SER A 37 21.06 -8.68 -10.30
N PHE A 38 20.05 -9.53 -10.09
CA PHE A 38 19.00 -9.33 -9.11
C PHE A 38 19.32 -9.92 -7.72
N ILE A 39 20.39 -10.71 -7.59
CA ILE A 39 20.79 -11.28 -6.29
C ILE A 39 20.95 -10.19 -5.20
N PRO A 40 21.54 -9.02 -5.46
CA PRO A 40 21.67 -7.98 -4.44
C PRO A 40 20.33 -7.49 -3.87
N VAL A 41 19.21 -7.64 -4.59
CA VAL A 41 17.89 -7.27 -4.07
C VAL A 41 17.46 -8.15 -2.89
N PHE A 42 17.96 -9.39 -2.80
CA PHE A 42 17.68 -10.28 -1.68
C PHE A 42 18.46 -9.93 -0.41
N THR A 43 19.45 -9.07 -0.50
CA THR A 43 20.20 -8.56 0.67
C THR A 43 19.57 -7.31 1.28
N LEU A 44 18.49 -6.78 0.68
CA LEU A 44 17.76 -5.66 1.23
C LEU A 44 17.06 -6.07 2.53
N GLU A 45 17.20 -5.25 3.55
CA GLU A 45 16.66 -5.49 4.88
C GLU A 45 15.47 -4.56 5.17
N ALA A 46 14.84 -4.79 6.31
CA ALA A 46 13.77 -3.96 6.85
C ALA A 46 12.62 -3.69 5.85
N GLN A 47 12.30 -2.44 5.59
CA GLN A 47 11.19 -1.97 4.78
C GLN A 47 11.39 -2.29 3.29
N GLU A 48 12.59 -2.02 2.81
CA GLU A 48 12.98 -2.26 1.41
C GLU A 48 12.91 -3.75 1.08
N GLY A 49 13.44 -4.61 1.95
CA GLY A 49 13.39 -6.06 1.78
C GLY A 49 11.95 -6.58 1.69
N ARG A 50 11.04 -6.11 2.55
CA ARG A 50 9.63 -6.53 2.54
C ARG A 50 8.90 -6.12 1.26
N LEU A 51 9.20 -4.95 0.72
CA LEU A 51 8.58 -4.45 -0.49
C LEU A 51 9.12 -5.13 -1.76
N PHE A 52 10.46 -5.26 -1.86
CA PHE A 52 11.10 -5.74 -3.09
C PHE A 52 11.30 -7.25 -3.14
N SER A 53 11.27 -7.96 -2.01
CA SER A 53 11.48 -9.41 -1.98
C SER A 53 10.48 -10.20 -2.85
N PRO A 54 9.15 -9.96 -2.80
CA PRO A 54 8.20 -10.66 -3.67
C PRO A 54 8.45 -10.39 -5.15
N LEU A 55 8.82 -9.15 -5.51
CA LEU A 55 9.16 -8.76 -6.88
C LEU A 55 10.45 -9.47 -7.34
N ALA A 56 11.47 -9.50 -6.48
CA ALA A 56 12.75 -10.14 -6.76
C ALA A 56 12.57 -11.65 -7.00
N PHE A 57 11.79 -12.35 -6.18
CA PHE A 57 11.47 -13.76 -6.38
C PHE A 57 10.76 -13.99 -7.71
N THR A 58 9.68 -13.27 -7.98
CA THR A 58 8.90 -13.41 -9.21
C THR A 58 9.77 -13.18 -10.44
N LYS A 59 10.57 -12.11 -10.44
CA LYS A 59 11.44 -11.77 -11.56
C LYS A 59 12.57 -12.80 -11.73
N THR A 60 13.21 -13.21 -10.65
CA THR A 60 14.31 -14.19 -10.69
C THR A 60 13.83 -15.54 -11.23
N TYR A 61 12.68 -16.03 -10.75
CA TYR A 61 12.11 -17.28 -11.25
C TYR A 61 11.68 -17.19 -12.72
N SER A 62 11.05 -16.08 -13.10
CA SER A 62 10.66 -15.85 -14.50
C SER A 62 11.86 -15.80 -15.44
N MET A 63 12.93 -15.12 -15.05
CA MET A 63 14.16 -15.02 -15.85
C MET A 63 14.91 -16.34 -15.91
N ALA A 64 14.99 -17.08 -14.80
CA ALA A 64 15.62 -18.41 -14.79
C ALA A 64 14.83 -19.39 -15.68
N ALA A 65 13.51 -19.39 -15.60
CA ALA A 65 12.67 -20.18 -16.49
C ALA A 65 12.85 -19.78 -17.96
N ALA A 66 12.88 -18.47 -18.27
CA ALA A 66 13.13 -17.97 -19.60
C ALA A 66 14.49 -18.41 -20.16
N ALA A 67 15.56 -18.40 -19.33
CA ALA A 67 16.87 -18.91 -19.70
C ALA A 67 16.85 -20.40 -20.02
N GLY A 68 16.15 -21.21 -19.23
CA GLY A 68 15.95 -22.64 -19.52
C GLY A 68 15.15 -22.87 -20.80
N LEU A 69 14.06 -22.12 -20.98
CA LEU A 69 13.20 -22.25 -22.17
C LEU A 69 13.89 -21.78 -23.45
N SER A 70 14.81 -20.81 -23.37
CA SER A 70 15.58 -20.35 -24.54
C SER A 70 16.44 -21.44 -25.16
N VAL A 71 16.93 -22.37 -24.37
CA VAL A 71 17.77 -23.49 -24.82
C VAL A 71 16.95 -24.74 -25.15
N THR A 72 15.78 -24.89 -24.55
CA THR A 72 14.93 -26.10 -24.71
C THR A 72 13.75 -25.88 -25.65
N LEU A 73 12.82 -25.04 -25.26
CA LEU A 73 11.55 -24.84 -25.97
C LEU A 73 11.72 -24.06 -27.29
N VAL A 74 12.54 -23.01 -27.28
CA VAL A 74 12.69 -22.13 -28.44
C VAL A 74 13.21 -22.91 -29.69
N PRO A 75 14.27 -23.72 -29.62
CA PRO A 75 14.71 -24.55 -30.76
C PRO A 75 13.63 -25.49 -31.27
N VAL A 76 12.89 -26.11 -30.36
CA VAL A 76 11.78 -27.01 -30.73
C VAL A 76 10.67 -26.26 -31.47
N LEU A 77 10.24 -25.11 -30.94
CA LEU A 77 9.26 -24.26 -31.59
C LEU A 77 9.73 -23.74 -32.94
N MET A 78 11.01 -23.40 -33.10
CA MET A 78 11.60 -23.04 -34.37
C MET A 78 11.46 -24.18 -35.39
N GLY A 79 11.67 -25.43 -34.98
CA GLY A 79 11.50 -26.61 -35.84
C GLY A 79 10.08 -26.80 -36.31
N TYR A 80 9.08 -26.49 -35.51
CA TYR A 80 7.66 -26.64 -35.87
C TYR A 80 7.07 -25.42 -36.58
N LEU A 81 7.43 -24.21 -36.18
CA LEU A 81 6.78 -22.96 -36.61
C LEU A 81 7.47 -22.34 -37.83
N ILE A 82 8.82 -22.41 -37.92
CA ILE A 82 9.54 -21.81 -39.02
C ILE A 82 9.46 -22.73 -40.24
N ARG A 83 8.58 -22.38 -41.17
CA ARG A 83 8.34 -23.09 -42.41
C ARG A 83 8.43 -22.11 -43.59
N GLY A 84 8.82 -22.66 -44.78
CA GLY A 84 8.89 -21.87 -45.99
C GLY A 84 10.17 -21.07 -46.19
N ARG A 85 10.14 -20.11 -47.09
CA ARG A 85 11.30 -19.32 -47.51
C ARG A 85 11.57 -18.19 -46.52
N ILE A 86 12.71 -18.23 -45.84
CA ILE A 86 13.12 -17.18 -44.92
C ILE A 86 13.74 -16.03 -45.73
N PRO A 87 13.17 -14.80 -45.68
CA PRO A 87 13.76 -13.65 -46.35
C PRO A 87 15.16 -13.37 -45.77
N SER A 88 16.07 -12.89 -46.61
CA SER A 88 17.39 -12.45 -46.11
C SER A 88 17.24 -11.21 -45.21
N GLU A 89 18.12 -11.06 -44.23
CA GLU A 89 18.13 -9.86 -43.32
C GLU A 89 18.20 -8.55 -44.11
N GLN A 90 18.85 -8.56 -45.26
CA GLN A 90 18.98 -7.39 -46.12
C GLN A 90 17.68 -7.03 -46.89
N SER A 91 16.67 -7.90 -46.86
CA SER A 91 15.37 -7.59 -47.48
C SER A 91 14.52 -6.66 -46.64
N ASN A 92 14.74 -6.63 -45.32
CA ASN A 92 14.03 -5.78 -44.39
C ASN A 92 14.63 -4.35 -44.42
N PRO A 93 13.84 -3.29 -44.72
CA PRO A 93 14.34 -1.93 -44.81
C PRO A 93 14.85 -1.41 -43.46
N LEU A 94 14.21 -1.81 -42.33
CA LEU A 94 14.62 -1.44 -40.98
C LEU A 94 16.00 -2.05 -40.65
N SER A 95 16.19 -3.34 -40.92
CA SER A 95 17.48 -4.00 -40.70
C SER A 95 18.60 -3.36 -41.51
N ARG A 96 18.36 -3.02 -42.80
CA ARG A 96 19.32 -2.31 -43.65
C ARG A 96 19.69 -0.94 -43.06
N TRP A 97 18.72 -0.20 -42.55
CA TRP A 97 18.96 1.12 -41.95
C TRP A 97 19.81 0.99 -40.69
N LEU A 98 19.47 0.06 -39.79
CA LEU A 98 20.23 -0.22 -38.56
C LEU A 98 21.64 -0.68 -38.84
N ILE A 99 21.83 -1.59 -39.81
CA ILE A 99 23.17 -2.07 -40.21
C ILE A 99 24.01 -0.93 -40.77
N ARG A 100 23.45 -0.05 -41.60
CA ARG A 100 24.18 1.13 -42.14
C ARG A 100 24.60 2.09 -41.04
N LEU A 101 23.80 2.26 -40.00
CA LEU A 101 24.13 3.13 -38.86
C LEU A 101 25.20 2.49 -37.97
N TYR A 102 25.07 1.19 -37.69
CA TYR A 102 25.93 0.45 -36.80
C TYR A 102 27.32 0.14 -37.40
N GLN A 103 27.37 -0.26 -38.67
CA GLN A 103 28.59 -0.73 -39.31
C GLN A 103 29.76 0.26 -39.27
N PRO A 104 29.62 1.59 -39.54
CA PRO A 104 30.70 2.53 -39.44
C PRO A 104 31.17 2.75 -37.99
N VAL A 105 30.27 2.67 -37.01
CA VAL A 105 30.61 2.76 -35.59
C VAL A 105 31.46 1.56 -35.19
N LEU A 106 31.01 0.35 -35.52
CA LEU A 106 31.72 -0.88 -35.25
C LEU A 106 33.12 -0.87 -35.90
N ALA A 107 33.21 -0.45 -37.15
CA ALA A 107 34.51 -0.37 -37.84
C ALA A 107 35.50 0.56 -37.15
N ARG A 108 35.03 1.72 -36.64
CA ARG A 108 35.89 2.65 -35.87
C ARG A 108 36.30 2.07 -34.50
N VAL A 109 35.38 1.46 -33.81
CA VAL A 109 35.65 0.81 -32.51
C VAL A 109 36.72 -0.28 -32.65
N LEU A 110 36.60 -1.12 -33.71
CA LEU A 110 37.57 -2.17 -33.98
C LEU A 110 38.92 -1.67 -34.52
N ALA A 111 38.90 -0.54 -35.26
CA ALA A 111 40.13 0.08 -35.75
C ALA A 111 40.96 0.73 -34.64
N TYR A 112 40.28 1.20 -33.54
CA TYR A 112 40.97 1.86 -32.43
C TYR A 112 40.61 1.21 -31.06
N PRO A 113 40.92 -0.08 -30.83
CA PRO A 113 40.46 -0.80 -29.68
C PRO A 113 40.97 -0.22 -28.36
N LYS A 114 42.25 0.23 -28.32
CA LYS A 114 42.83 0.89 -27.14
C LYS A 114 42.14 2.19 -26.78
N ALA A 115 41.84 3.04 -27.76
CA ALA A 115 41.12 4.26 -27.54
C ALA A 115 39.71 4.02 -27.06
N THR A 116 39.03 3.01 -27.61
CA THR A 116 37.71 2.60 -27.17
C THR A 116 37.67 2.16 -25.70
N VAL A 117 38.61 1.34 -25.28
CA VAL A 117 38.74 0.88 -23.88
C VAL A 117 39.04 2.07 -22.95
N VAL A 118 39.94 2.97 -23.34
CA VAL A 118 40.22 4.18 -22.56
C VAL A 118 39.02 5.07 -22.42
N ILE A 119 38.28 5.34 -23.52
CA ILE A 119 37.06 6.13 -23.50
C ILE A 119 36.02 5.47 -22.57
N ALA A 120 35.81 4.17 -22.68
CA ALA A 120 34.89 3.44 -21.83
C ALA A 120 35.29 3.54 -20.34
N ALA A 121 36.59 3.40 -20.03
CA ALA A 121 37.09 3.54 -18.67
C ALA A 121 36.93 4.96 -18.11
N VAL A 122 37.17 5.99 -18.94
CA VAL A 122 36.95 7.41 -18.57
C VAL A 122 35.47 7.70 -18.33
N LEU A 123 34.58 7.20 -19.19
CA LEU A 123 33.14 7.35 -19.00
C LEU A 123 32.67 6.64 -17.72
N LEU A 124 33.17 5.43 -17.47
CA LEU A 124 32.87 4.70 -16.23
C LEU A 124 33.36 5.46 -14.99
N ALA A 125 34.59 5.99 -15.03
CA ALA A 125 35.12 6.82 -13.95
C ALA A 125 34.31 8.12 -13.76
N ALA A 126 33.89 8.73 -14.84
CA ALA A 126 33.06 9.93 -14.80
C ALA A 126 31.68 9.69 -14.17
N THR A 127 31.13 8.49 -14.27
CA THR A 127 29.86 8.12 -13.59
C THR A 127 29.98 8.08 -12.07
N ALA A 128 31.19 7.92 -11.53
CA ALA A 128 31.42 7.98 -10.09
C ALA A 128 31.03 9.35 -9.50
N TRP A 129 31.23 10.44 -10.24
CA TRP A 129 30.92 11.78 -9.78
C TRP A 129 29.42 12.01 -9.51
N PRO A 130 28.46 11.73 -10.45
CA PRO A 130 27.05 11.80 -10.13
C PRO A 130 26.62 10.78 -9.05
N ILE A 131 27.16 9.56 -9.05
CA ILE A 131 26.80 8.55 -8.04
C ILE A 131 27.14 9.05 -6.63
N LEU A 132 28.33 9.65 -6.43
CA LEU A 132 28.72 10.18 -5.12
C LEU A 132 27.91 11.41 -4.69
N ARG A 133 27.26 12.11 -5.63
CA ARG A 133 26.41 13.26 -5.36
C ARG A 133 24.92 12.92 -5.27
N THR A 134 24.51 11.80 -5.80
CA THR A 134 23.13 11.31 -5.70
C THR A 134 22.97 10.67 -4.32
N GLY A 135 22.18 11.30 -3.48
CA GLY A 135 21.81 10.71 -2.18
C GLY A 135 21.03 9.42 -2.36
N GLY A 136 20.92 8.62 -1.32
CA GLY A 136 20.03 7.47 -1.28
C GLY A 136 18.68 7.87 -0.71
N GLU A 137 17.63 7.67 -1.46
CA GLU A 137 16.25 7.83 -1.00
C GLU A 137 15.45 6.59 -1.37
N PHE A 138 14.77 6.03 -0.38
CA PHE A 138 13.98 4.81 -0.59
C PHE A 138 12.81 5.08 -1.54
N MET A 139 12.13 6.20 -1.34
CA MET A 139 11.02 6.63 -2.17
C MET A 139 10.98 8.15 -2.22
N PRO A 140 11.07 8.75 -3.40
CA PRO A 140 10.97 10.20 -3.53
C PRO A 140 9.60 10.69 -3.05
N PRO A 141 9.49 11.95 -2.58
CA PRO A 141 8.21 12.55 -2.29
C PRO A 141 7.37 12.55 -3.57
N LEU A 142 6.25 11.84 -3.53
CA LEU A 142 5.30 11.80 -4.64
C LEU A 142 4.27 12.90 -4.41
N ASP A 143 4.10 13.79 -5.38
CA ASP A 143 2.95 14.66 -5.45
C ASP A 143 1.82 13.88 -6.15
N GLU A 144 0.85 13.44 -5.36
CA GLU A 144 -0.25 12.62 -5.84
C GLU A 144 -1.46 13.46 -6.27
N GLY A 145 -1.38 14.80 -6.11
CA GLY A 145 -2.50 15.71 -6.35
C GLY A 145 -3.58 15.67 -5.26
N ASP A 146 -3.48 14.71 -4.36
CA ASP A 146 -4.40 14.50 -3.23
C ASP A 146 -3.59 14.43 -1.92
N LEU A 147 -4.26 14.68 -0.80
CA LEU A 147 -3.69 14.54 0.54
C LEU A 147 -4.64 13.74 1.43
N LEU A 148 -4.08 12.92 2.30
CA LEU A 148 -4.82 12.20 3.31
C LEU A 148 -4.54 12.82 4.69
N TYR A 149 -5.59 13.25 5.36
CA TYR A 149 -5.56 13.71 6.74
C TYR A 149 -6.02 12.59 7.66
N MET A 150 -5.15 12.16 8.55
CA MET A 150 -5.36 11.03 9.45
C MET A 150 -5.14 11.40 10.91
N PRO A 151 -5.96 12.27 11.50
CA PRO A 151 -5.82 12.62 12.90
C PRO A 151 -6.17 11.43 13.79
N SER A 152 -5.57 11.38 14.96
CA SER A 152 -5.92 10.45 16.01
C SER A 152 -6.54 11.22 17.18
N ALA A 153 -7.72 10.76 17.62
CA ALA A 153 -8.37 11.24 18.83
C ALA A 153 -8.07 10.33 20.01
N LEU A 154 -8.41 10.79 21.21
CA LEU A 154 -8.29 9.97 22.41
C LEU A 154 -9.28 8.79 22.37
N PRO A 155 -8.91 7.60 22.85
CA PRO A 155 -9.80 6.45 22.95
C PRO A 155 -11.07 6.74 23.77
N GLY A 156 -12.16 6.05 23.42
CA GLY A 156 -13.45 6.22 24.10
C GLY A 156 -14.32 7.34 23.56
N LEU A 157 -14.03 7.80 22.35
CA LEU A 157 -14.87 8.76 21.63
C LEU A 157 -16.22 8.16 21.25
N SER A 158 -17.33 8.84 21.52
CA SER A 158 -18.63 8.38 21.08
C SER A 158 -18.82 8.60 19.57
N ALA A 159 -19.64 7.76 18.91
CA ALA A 159 -19.93 7.89 17.47
C ALA A 159 -20.47 9.27 17.10
N GLY A 160 -21.36 9.84 17.94
CA GLY A 160 -21.88 11.19 17.72
C GLY A 160 -20.81 12.28 17.82
N LYS A 161 -19.86 12.15 18.77
CA LYS A 161 -18.74 13.09 18.90
C LYS A 161 -17.74 12.92 17.76
N ALA A 162 -17.48 11.68 17.34
CA ALA A 162 -16.64 11.42 16.18
C ALA A 162 -17.22 12.08 14.90
N ALA A 163 -18.51 11.89 14.64
CA ALA A 163 -19.18 12.53 13.51
C ALA A 163 -19.11 14.07 13.57
N GLN A 164 -19.28 14.65 14.76
CA GLN A 164 -19.18 16.10 14.96
C GLN A 164 -17.77 16.61 14.68
N LEU A 165 -16.74 15.92 15.20
CA LEU A 165 -15.35 16.29 14.99
C LEU A 165 -14.95 16.17 13.52
N LEU A 166 -15.34 15.08 12.86
CA LEU A 166 -15.10 14.87 11.44
C LEU A 166 -15.68 16.02 10.60
N GLN A 167 -16.95 16.35 10.81
CA GLN A 167 -17.58 17.46 10.11
C GLN A 167 -16.91 18.81 10.39
N GLN A 168 -16.43 19.02 11.61
CA GLN A 168 -15.70 20.23 11.97
C GLN A 168 -14.37 20.33 11.24
N THR A 169 -13.58 19.26 11.24
CA THR A 169 -12.28 19.23 10.55
C THR A 169 -12.45 19.36 9.04
N ASP A 170 -13.41 18.66 8.44
CA ASP A 170 -13.68 18.73 7.01
C ASP A 170 -14.10 20.13 6.56
N ARG A 171 -14.92 20.82 7.37
CA ARG A 171 -15.28 22.21 7.10
C ARG A 171 -14.09 23.15 7.17
N LEU A 172 -13.21 22.98 8.15
CA LEU A 172 -11.99 23.77 8.27
C LEU A 172 -11.04 23.53 7.06
N ILE A 173 -10.82 22.30 6.69
CA ILE A 173 -10.02 21.92 5.51
C ILE A 173 -10.59 22.58 4.25
N LYS A 174 -11.90 22.54 4.09
CA LYS A 174 -12.58 23.11 2.90
C LYS A 174 -12.45 24.64 2.79
N THR A 175 -12.06 25.34 3.85
CA THR A 175 -11.80 26.80 3.78
C THR A 175 -10.56 27.17 3.00
N VAL A 176 -9.63 26.23 2.79
CA VAL A 176 -8.38 26.48 2.04
C VAL A 176 -8.72 26.56 0.54
N PRO A 177 -8.31 27.63 -0.15
CA PRO A 177 -8.73 27.90 -1.53
C PRO A 177 -8.37 26.82 -2.56
N GLU A 178 -7.24 26.14 -2.37
CA GLU A 178 -6.73 25.09 -3.24
C GLU A 178 -7.48 23.77 -3.09
N VAL A 179 -8.30 23.61 -2.07
CA VAL A 179 -9.07 22.40 -1.83
C VAL A 179 -10.30 22.34 -2.74
N ALA A 180 -10.34 21.33 -3.61
CA ALA A 180 -11.48 21.07 -4.50
C ALA A 180 -12.59 20.31 -3.80
N SER A 181 -12.27 19.22 -3.11
CA SER A 181 -13.24 18.42 -2.35
C SER A 181 -12.62 17.83 -1.09
N VAL A 182 -13.46 17.53 -0.11
CA VAL A 182 -13.09 16.90 1.15
C VAL A 182 -14.08 15.78 1.41
N TYR A 183 -13.57 14.60 1.68
CA TYR A 183 -14.38 13.45 2.04
C TYR A 183 -13.71 12.70 3.19
N GLY A 184 -14.39 12.63 4.33
CA GLY A 184 -13.88 11.99 5.53
C GLY A 184 -14.75 10.84 6.02
N LYS A 185 -14.12 9.83 6.61
CA LYS A 185 -14.76 8.78 7.40
C LYS A 185 -14.20 8.75 8.82
N ALA A 186 -15.00 8.33 9.77
CA ALA A 186 -14.60 8.04 11.15
C ALA A 186 -14.90 6.58 11.45
N GLY A 187 -13.91 5.86 11.95
CA GLY A 187 -14.02 4.46 12.28
C GLY A 187 -13.98 3.52 11.06
N ARG A 188 -14.42 2.30 11.31
CA ARG A 188 -14.30 1.17 10.37
C ARG A 188 -15.31 1.28 9.24
N ALA A 189 -14.85 1.08 8.00
CA ALA A 189 -15.72 0.78 6.88
C ALA A 189 -16.30 -0.65 7.01
N ASP A 190 -17.44 -0.90 6.38
CA ASP A 190 -18.06 -2.23 6.34
C ASP A 190 -17.28 -3.15 5.38
N SER A 191 -16.07 -3.51 5.80
CA SER A 191 -15.16 -4.40 5.06
C SER A 191 -14.33 -5.23 6.03
N ALA A 192 -13.89 -6.41 5.58
CA ALA A 192 -13.04 -7.30 6.37
C ALA A 192 -11.61 -6.77 6.57
N THR A 193 -11.17 -5.82 5.75
CA THR A 193 -9.78 -5.34 5.69
C THR A 193 -9.54 -4.00 6.36
N ASP A 194 -10.57 -3.35 6.88
CA ASP A 194 -10.45 -2.05 7.56
C ASP A 194 -10.49 -2.25 9.09
N PRO A 195 -9.36 -2.18 9.80
CA PRO A 195 -9.30 -2.33 11.25
C PRO A 195 -9.51 -1.02 12.03
N ALA A 196 -9.89 0.09 11.37
CA ALA A 196 -9.90 1.42 11.98
C ALA A 196 -10.88 1.52 13.16
N PRO A 197 -10.43 1.91 14.37
CA PRO A 197 -11.32 2.21 15.48
C PRO A 197 -12.04 3.55 15.27
N ILE A 198 -13.07 3.82 16.07
CA ILE A 198 -13.93 5.02 15.91
C ILE A 198 -13.17 6.34 16.09
N GLU A 199 -12.10 6.35 16.85
CA GLU A 199 -11.22 7.48 17.08
C GLU A 199 -10.22 7.74 15.94
N MET A 200 -10.15 6.87 14.95
CA MET A 200 -9.33 7.03 13.77
C MET A 200 -10.14 7.66 12.64
N PHE A 201 -9.74 8.86 12.25
CA PHE A 201 -10.34 9.55 11.12
C PHE A 201 -9.45 9.41 9.88
N GLU A 202 -10.07 9.33 8.73
CA GLU A 202 -9.40 9.32 7.43
C GLU A 202 -10.17 10.27 6.51
N THR A 203 -9.56 11.40 6.20
CA THR A 203 -10.14 12.40 5.32
C THR A 203 -9.30 12.56 4.07
N THR A 204 -9.85 12.23 2.92
CA THR A 204 -9.23 12.47 1.61
C THR A 204 -9.52 13.90 1.19
N ILE A 205 -8.45 14.62 0.86
CA ILE A 205 -8.47 16.01 0.41
C ILE A 205 -8.01 16.02 -1.03
N GLN A 206 -8.91 16.37 -1.92
CA GLN A 206 -8.59 16.53 -3.33
C GLN A 206 -8.28 17.99 -3.61
N PHE A 207 -7.11 18.25 -4.20
CA PHE A 207 -6.73 19.59 -4.59
C PHE A 207 -7.24 19.96 -5.98
N LYS A 208 -7.35 21.25 -6.21
CA LYS A 208 -7.55 21.82 -7.54
C LYS A 208 -6.30 21.60 -8.39
N PRO A 209 -6.41 21.64 -9.74
CA PRO A 209 -5.24 21.64 -10.61
C PRO A 209 -4.26 22.76 -10.23
N HIS A 210 -2.95 22.50 -10.38
CA HIS A 210 -1.89 23.43 -9.96
C HIS A 210 -1.96 24.82 -10.59
N ASP A 211 -2.52 24.94 -11.80
CA ASP A 211 -2.75 26.21 -12.49
C ASP A 211 -3.78 27.12 -11.80
N GLN A 212 -4.60 26.54 -10.90
CA GLN A 212 -5.60 27.28 -10.11
C GLN A 212 -5.11 27.57 -8.68
N TRP A 213 -3.87 27.22 -8.35
CA TRP A 213 -3.30 27.51 -7.05
C TRP A 213 -2.86 28.97 -6.94
N ARG A 214 -2.83 29.48 -5.71
CA ARG A 214 -2.25 30.81 -5.44
C ARG A 214 -0.78 30.86 -5.86
N PRO A 215 -0.30 31.99 -6.41
CA PRO A 215 1.10 32.14 -6.85
C PRO A 215 2.10 31.79 -5.75
N GLY A 216 3.05 30.89 -6.07
CA GLY A 216 4.10 30.46 -5.14
C GLY A 216 3.66 29.48 -4.06
N MET A 217 2.43 28.92 -4.15
CA MET A 217 1.96 27.85 -3.30
C MET A 217 2.59 26.52 -3.74
N THR A 218 3.02 25.73 -2.78
CA THR A 218 3.55 24.37 -2.96
C THR A 218 2.79 23.41 -2.04
N THR A 219 2.89 22.12 -2.30
CA THR A 219 2.23 21.09 -1.47
C THR A 219 2.67 21.20 0.00
N ASP A 220 3.95 21.45 0.27
CA ASP A 220 4.46 21.63 1.63
C ASP A 220 3.84 22.84 2.33
N LYS A 221 3.73 23.98 1.64
CA LYS A 221 3.06 25.17 2.18
C LYS A 221 1.58 24.97 2.41
N LEU A 222 0.91 24.17 1.57
CA LEU A 222 -0.48 23.79 1.77
C LEU A 222 -0.63 22.93 3.02
N VAL A 223 0.26 21.98 3.23
CA VAL A 223 0.27 21.15 4.46
C VAL A 223 0.47 22.04 5.69
N GLU A 224 1.40 22.99 5.67
CA GLU A 224 1.60 23.95 6.75
C GLU A 224 0.37 24.83 7.02
N GLU A 225 -0.31 25.28 5.95
CA GLU A 225 -1.53 26.07 6.07
C GLU A 225 -2.69 25.24 6.62
N LEU A 226 -2.88 24.02 6.12
CA LEU A 226 -3.87 23.09 6.61
C LEU A 226 -3.64 22.75 8.09
N ASP A 227 -2.40 22.50 8.50
CA ASP A 227 -2.06 22.21 9.90
C ASP A 227 -2.35 23.40 10.82
N ARG A 228 -2.19 24.61 10.31
CA ARG A 228 -2.51 25.84 11.06
C ARG A 228 -4.02 26.08 11.18
N VAL A 229 -4.78 25.78 10.12
CA VAL A 229 -6.24 25.99 10.09
C VAL A 229 -6.95 24.90 10.89
N VAL A 230 -6.48 23.66 10.84
CA VAL A 230 -7.09 22.52 11.53
C VAL A 230 -6.42 22.31 12.89
N LYS A 231 -6.66 23.23 13.82
CA LYS A 231 -6.24 23.08 15.23
C LYS A 231 -7.45 22.80 16.12
N VAL A 232 -7.74 21.51 16.31
CA VAL A 232 -8.83 21.05 17.15
C VAL A 232 -8.24 20.42 18.42
N PRO A 233 -8.57 20.92 19.61
CA PRO A 233 -8.07 20.35 20.87
C PRO A 233 -8.43 18.85 20.98
N GLY A 234 -7.45 18.04 21.35
CA GLY A 234 -7.60 16.59 21.50
C GLY A 234 -7.43 15.79 20.20
N LEU A 235 -7.13 16.44 19.06
CA LEU A 235 -6.71 15.79 17.83
C LEU A 235 -5.23 16.04 17.58
N SER A 236 -4.52 15.00 17.18
CA SER A 236 -3.14 15.11 16.66
C SER A 236 -3.17 14.94 15.16
N ASN A 237 -2.73 15.97 14.43
CA ASN A 237 -2.78 15.99 12.97
C ASN A 237 -1.66 15.14 12.36
N ILE A 238 -2.01 14.37 11.33
CA ILE A 238 -1.08 13.66 10.45
C ILE A 238 -1.53 13.92 9.02
N TRP A 239 -0.61 14.46 8.21
CA TRP A 239 -0.83 14.78 6.80
C TRP A 239 0.10 13.93 5.95
N VAL A 240 -0.45 13.09 5.09
CA VAL A 240 0.34 12.14 4.27
C VAL A 240 -0.24 12.00 2.87
N PRO A 241 0.59 11.77 1.85
CA PRO A 241 0.09 11.35 0.55
C PRO A 241 -0.60 9.98 0.66
N PRO A 242 -1.75 9.75 0.01
CA PRO A 242 -2.55 8.53 0.17
C PRO A 242 -1.81 7.24 -0.18
N ILE A 243 -1.15 7.19 -1.34
CA ILE A 243 -0.42 6.02 -1.81
C ILE A 243 0.81 5.77 -0.93
N ARG A 244 1.58 6.83 -0.63
CA ARG A 244 2.75 6.74 0.24
C ARG A 244 2.38 6.22 1.62
N ASN A 245 1.32 6.73 2.22
CA ASN A 245 0.84 6.25 3.52
C ASN A 245 0.46 4.77 3.48
N ARG A 246 -0.19 4.32 2.42
CA ARG A 246 -0.55 2.90 2.27
C ARG A 246 0.69 2.00 2.21
N ILE A 247 1.73 2.43 1.50
CA ILE A 247 2.99 1.70 1.41
C ILE A 247 3.69 1.67 2.78
N ASP A 248 3.76 2.81 3.47
CA ASP A 248 4.37 2.90 4.79
C ASP A 248 3.64 2.02 5.81
N MET A 249 2.31 2.06 5.84
CA MET A 249 1.49 1.21 6.72
C MET A 249 1.66 -0.28 6.44
N LEU A 250 1.75 -0.70 5.17
CA LEU A 250 1.97 -2.11 4.82
C LEU A 250 3.38 -2.57 5.20
N ALA A 251 4.37 -1.70 5.08
CA ALA A 251 5.76 -2.05 5.34
C ALA A 251 6.12 -1.99 6.83
N THR A 252 5.65 -0.97 7.56
CA THR A 252 6.00 -0.73 8.98
C THR A 252 4.90 -1.10 9.96
N GLY A 253 3.65 -1.12 9.51
CA GLY A 253 2.45 -1.25 10.34
C GLY A 253 2.08 0.03 11.09
N ILE A 254 2.67 1.17 10.72
CA ILE A 254 2.41 2.49 11.32
C ILE A 254 2.16 3.53 10.22
N LYS A 255 1.52 4.66 10.59
CA LYS A 255 1.11 5.72 9.66
C LYS A 255 2.23 6.70 9.28
N SER A 256 3.46 6.41 9.67
CA SER A 256 4.61 7.29 9.44
C SER A 256 5.82 6.52 8.95
N PRO A 257 6.76 7.16 8.20
CA PRO A 257 7.97 6.50 7.71
C PRO A 257 8.88 6.01 8.83
N VAL A 258 8.87 6.69 9.98
CA VAL A 258 9.68 6.35 11.15
C VAL A 258 8.76 6.06 12.32
N GLY A 259 8.98 4.93 12.99
CA GLY A 259 8.21 4.54 14.15
C GLY A 259 9.04 3.83 15.21
N ILE A 260 8.73 4.11 16.45
CA ILE A 260 9.31 3.45 17.63
C ILE A 260 8.27 2.47 18.16
N LYS A 261 8.56 1.17 18.07
CA LYS A 261 7.69 0.12 18.61
C LYS A 261 8.13 -0.25 20.00
N VAL A 262 7.23 -0.04 20.96
CA VAL A 262 7.42 -0.40 22.37
C VAL A 262 6.59 -1.63 22.66
N ALA A 263 7.22 -2.68 23.17
CA ALA A 263 6.57 -3.95 23.52
C ALA A 263 6.69 -4.22 25.02
N GLY A 264 5.65 -4.79 25.58
CA GLY A 264 5.61 -5.17 26.99
C GLY A 264 4.34 -5.94 27.32
N THR A 265 4.20 -6.43 28.54
CA THR A 265 3.05 -7.20 29.02
C THR A 265 1.99 -6.33 29.71
N ASP A 266 2.34 -5.12 30.13
CA ASP A 266 1.43 -4.18 30.79
C ASP A 266 1.15 -2.97 29.89
N LEU A 267 -0.10 -2.85 29.44
CA LEU A 267 -0.55 -1.77 28.56
C LEU A 267 -0.44 -0.38 29.21
N LYS A 268 -0.62 -0.28 30.54
CA LYS A 268 -0.50 1.00 31.26
C LYS A 268 0.96 1.47 31.27
N GLU A 269 1.89 0.53 31.47
CA GLU A 269 3.32 0.85 31.43
C GLU A 269 3.78 1.21 30.02
N ILE A 270 3.29 0.52 29.00
CA ILE A 270 3.54 0.87 27.59
C ILE A 270 3.04 2.29 27.32
N ASP A 271 1.81 2.64 27.73
CA ASP A 271 1.23 3.97 27.50
C ASP A 271 2.04 5.07 28.21
N ARG A 272 2.49 4.81 29.44
CA ARG A 272 3.38 5.72 30.19
C ARG A 272 4.71 5.93 29.50
N LEU A 273 5.34 4.87 29.02
CA LEU A 273 6.63 4.93 28.34
C LEU A 273 6.53 5.61 26.98
N THR A 274 5.53 5.27 26.18
CA THR A 274 5.32 5.88 24.87
C THR A 274 5.03 7.37 24.97
N THR A 275 4.31 7.80 26.01
CA THR A 275 4.09 9.25 26.28
C THR A 275 5.42 9.97 26.55
N ARG A 276 6.29 9.38 27.37
CA ARG A 276 7.61 9.99 27.64
C ARG A 276 8.51 10.00 26.40
N ILE A 277 8.44 8.94 25.58
CA ILE A 277 9.17 8.88 24.31
C ILE A 277 8.67 9.98 23.37
N GLU A 278 7.35 10.16 23.25
CA GLU A 278 6.74 11.23 22.45
C GLU A 278 7.26 12.61 22.86
N GLU A 279 7.24 12.92 24.16
CA GLU A 279 7.75 14.18 24.70
C GLU A 279 9.23 14.38 24.37
N THR A 280 10.04 13.34 24.51
CA THR A 280 11.47 13.40 24.22
C THR A 280 11.74 13.57 22.73
N VAL A 281 11.06 12.81 21.88
CA VAL A 281 11.25 12.84 20.42
C VAL A 281 10.86 14.20 19.83
N LYS A 282 9.82 14.85 20.35
CA LYS A 282 9.42 16.21 19.95
C LYS A 282 10.52 17.27 20.14
N THR A 283 11.48 17.02 21.01
CA THR A 283 12.60 17.94 21.25
C THR A 283 13.80 17.73 20.33
N VAL A 284 13.78 16.65 19.52
CA VAL A 284 14.90 16.30 18.64
C VAL A 284 14.87 17.19 17.39
N PRO A 285 15.98 17.88 17.07
CA PRO A 285 16.06 18.69 15.85
C PRO A 285 15.76 17.85 14.59
N GLY A 286 14.91 18.37 13.70
CA GLY A 286 14.49 17.69 12.48
C GLY A 286 13.22 16.84 12.63
N VAL A 287 12.67 16.71 13.82
CA VAL A 287 11.36 16.09 14.05
C VAL A 287 10.27 17.14 13.93
N THR A 288 9.40 16.98 12.93
CA THR A 288 8.26 17.89 12.70
C THR A 288 7.11 17.58 13.65
N SER A 289 6.84 16.30 13.89
CA SER A 289 5.78 15.86 14.80
C SER A 289 6.12 14.48 15.36
N ALA A 290 5.62 14.18 16.55
CA ALA A 290 5.65 12.85 17.14
C ALA A 290 4.32 12.60 17.83
N LEU A 291 3.80 11.38 17.69
CA LEU A 291 2.55 10.94 18.29
C LEU A 291 2.72 9.54 18.85
N ALA A 292 2.43 9.39 20.15
CA ALA A 292 2.26 8.09 20.76
C ALA A 292 0.82 7.62 20.58
N GLU A 293 0.65 6.43 20.02
CA GLU A 293 -0.65 5.78 19.96
C GLU A 293 -1.13 5.45 21.39
N ARG A 294 -2.35 5.84 21.72
CA ARG A 294 -2.94 5.60 23.05
C ARG A 294 -3.63 4.26 23.05
N LEU A 295 -3.21 3.37 23.94
CA LEU A 295 -3.72 2.01 24.04
C LEU A 295 -4.76 1.85 25.16
N SER A 296 -4.73 2.75 26.14
CA SER A 296 -5.60 2.71 27.33
C SER A 296 -6.62 3.83 27.27
N GLY A 297 -7.86 3.53 27.64
CA GLY A 297 -8.93 4.53 27.76
C GLY A 297 -10.27 4.13 27.16
N GLY A 298 -10.36 2.98 26.51
CA GLY A 298 -11.64 2.40 26.13
C GLY A 298 -12.52 2.19 27.36
N ARG A 299 -13.77 2.68 27.32
CA ARG A 299 -14.75 2.43 28.37
C ARG A 299 -15.62 1.26 27.92
N TYR A 300 -15.69 0.25 28.77
CA TYR A 300 -16.52 -0.92 28.57
C TYR A 300 -17.62 -0.95 29.61
N ILE A 301 -18.76 -1.47 29.24
CA ILE A 301 -19.85 -1.79 30.14
C ILE A 301 -20.00 -3.29 30.10
N ASP A 302 -19.67 -3.95 31.22
CA ASP A 302 -19.84 -5.37 31.38
C ASP A 302 -21.19 -5.62 32.04
N VAL A 303 -21.95 -6.56 31.51
CA VAL A 303 -23.22 -6.98 32.05
C VAL A 303 -23.03 -8.34 32.75
N ASP A 304 -22.91 -8.31 34.08
CA ASP A 304 -22.77 -9.50 34.89
C ASP A 304 -24.15 -10.02 35.28
N ILE A 305 -24.50 -11.22 34.76
CA ILE A 305 -25.82 -11.79 34.91
C ILE A 305 -25.92 -12.55 36.24
N ASN A 306 -26.81 -12.09 37.13
CA ASN A 306 -27.14 -12.80 38.33
C ASN A 306 -28.03 -14.03 38.01
N ARG A 307 -27.38 -15.20 37.88
CA ARG A 307 -28.04 -16.48 37.51
C ARG A 307 -29.15 -16.88 38.45
N GLN A 308 -28.98 -16.64 39.75
CA GLN A 308 -30.01 -17.00 40.75
C GLN A 308 -31.24 -16.11 40.66
N ALA A 309 -31.02 -14.81 40.41
CA ALA A 309 -32.12 -13.88 40.19
C ALA A 309 -32.85 -14.20 38.90
N ALA A 310 -32.14 -14.44 37.78
CA ALA A 310 -32.74 -14.80 36.49
C ALA A 310 -33.60 -16.07 36.61
N GLY A 311 -33.09 -17.10 37.29
CA GLY A 311 -33.84 -18.35 37.52
C GLY A 311 -35.14 -18.20 38.32
N ARG A 312 -35.23 -17.20 39.24
CA ARG A 312 -36.48 -16.89 39.94
C ARG A 312 -37.58 -16.40 39.02
N TYR A 313 -37.20 -15.75 37.92
CA TYR A 313 -38.12 -15.25 36.91
C TYR A 313 -38.32 -16.23 35.74
N GLY A 314 -37.73 -17.44 35.83
CA GLY A 314 -37.80 -18.45 34.78
C GLY A 314 -36.93 -18.13 33.56
N LEU A 315 -35.97 -17.24 33.72
CA LEU A 315 -35.03 -16.85 32.65
C LEU A 315 -33.72 -17.66 32.78
N ASN A 316 -33.20 -18.11 31.70
CA ASN A 316 -31.84 -18.64 31.60
C ASN A 316 -30.84 -17.53 31.20
N ILE A 317 -29.56 -17.87 31.11
CA ILE A 317 -28.54 -16.90 30.77
C ILE A 317 -28.69 -16.39 29.33
N ASP A 318 -29.03 -17.29 28.41
CA ASP A 318 -29.19 -16.99 26.99
C ASP A 318 -30.34 -16.01 26.73
N ASP A 319 -31.46 -16.17 27.47
CA ASP A 319 -32.58 -15.23 27.40
C ASP A 319 -32.14 -13.82 27.77
N VAL A 320 -31.38 -13.66 28.85
CA VAL A 320 -30.87 -12.32 29.27
C VAL A 320 -29.84 -11.79 28.30
N GLN A 321 -28.91 -12.64 27.82
CA GLN A 321 -27.91 -12.23 26.86
C GLN A 321 -28.52 -11.80 25.53
N SER A 322 -29.52 -12.53 25.04
CA SER A 322 -30.23 -12.20 23.80
C SER A 322 -30.92 -10.83 23.89
N ILE A 323 -31.58 -10.57 25.03
CA ILE A 323 -32.24 -9.27 25.26
C ILE A 323 -31.19 -8.15 25.31
N VAL A 324 -30.08 -8.32 26.03
CA VAL A 324 -29.00 -7.34 26.12
C VAL A 324 -28.39 -7.09 24.74
N SER A 325 -28.10 -8.16 23.98
CA SER A 325 -27.55 -8.07 22.64
C SER A 325 -28.49 -7.32 21.68
N SER A 326 -29.75 -7.76 21.63
CA SER A 326 -30.72 -7.16 20.72
C SER A 326 -31.13 -5.73 21.12
N ALA A 327 -31.36 -5.50 22.41
CA ALA A 327 -31.81 -4.21 22.90
C ALA A 327 -30.70 -3.13 22.82
N ILE A 328 -29.47 -3.48 23.12
CA ILE A 328 -28.35 -2.53 23.16
C ILE A 328 -27.59 -2.52 21.83
N GLY A 329 -27.15 -3.69 21.35
CA GLY A 329 -26.40 -3.85 20.11
C GLY A 329 -27.26 -3.73 18.87
N GLY A 330 -28.41 -4.37 18.90
CA GLY A 330 -29.36 -4.50 17.81
C GLY A 330 -29.16 -5.76 16.99
N ASP A 331 -30.28 -6.31 16.51
CA ASP A 331 -30.33 -7.46 15.62
C ASP A 331 -30.72 -7.08 14.21
N ASN A 332 -30.06 -7.63 13.22
CA ASN A 332 -30.43 -7.47 11.82
C ASN A 332 -31.56 -8.45 11.50
N VAL A 333 -32.79 -7.93 11.41
CA VAL A 333 -34.01 -8.74 11.17
C VAL A 333 -34.33 -8.91 9.70
N GLY A 334 -33.63 -8.23 8.81
CA GLY A 334 -33.80 -8.32 7.37
C GLY A 334 -32.96 -7.31 6.61
N GLU A 335 -33.10 -7.31 5.28
CA GLU A 335 -32.41 -6.38 4.39
C GLU A 335 -33.39 -5.75 3.42
N VAL A 336 -33.18 -4.48 3.10
CA VAL A 336 -33.78 -3.79 1.96
C VAL A 336 -32.81 -3.82 0.79
N VAL A 337 -33.26 -4.32 -0.34
CA VAL A 337 -32.48 -4.38 -1.57
C VAL A 337 -32.94 -3.25 -2.50
N ASP A 338 -32.02 -2.35 -2.83
CA ASP A 338 -32.25 -1.27 -3.79
C ASP A 338 -31.14 -1.28 -4.86
N GLY A 339 -31.44 -1.84 -6.01
CA GLY A 339 -30.45 -2.10 -7.05
C GLY A 339 -29.31 -3.00 -6.55
N LEU A 340 -28.08 -2.48 -6.53
CA LEU A 340 -26.90 -3.16 -5.99
C LEU A 340 -26.71 -2.92 -4.49
N ALA A 341 -27.39 -1.95 -3.91
CA ALA A 341 -27.27 -1.61 -2.49
C ALA A 341 -28.07 -2.58 -1.62
N ARG A 342 -27.54 -2.88 -0.45
CA ARG A 342 -28.16 -3.69 0.60
C ARG A 342 -28.15 -2.94 1.90
N PHE A 343 -29.32 -2.71 2.46
CA PHE A 343 -29.49 -1.95 3.69
C PHE A 343 -30.04 -2.88 4.78
N PRO A 344 -29.24 -3.19 5.84
CA PRO A 344 -29.74 -4.02 6.93
C PRO A 344 -30.80 -3.28 7.73
N ILE A 345 -31.86 -3.98 8.08
CA ILE A 345 -32.89 -3.51 9.03
C ILE A 345 -32.43 -3.93 10.42
N ASN A 346 -31.88 -2.99 11.17
CA ASN A 346 -31.40 -3.25 12.52
C ASN A 346 -32.47 -2.87 13.55
N LEU A 347 -32.94 -3.86 14.31
CA LEU A 347 -33.91 -3.71 15.39
C LEU A 347 -33.20 -3.55 16.73
N ARG A 348 -33.41 -2.45 17.42
CA ARG A 348 -32.87 -2.19 18.76
C ARG A 348 -33.73 -1.19 19.52
N TYR A 349 -33.50 -1.06 20.82
CA TYR A 349 -34.20 -0.06 21.61
C TYR A 349 -33.83 1.37 21.17
N PRO A 350 -34.78 2.33 21.28
CA PRO A 350 -34.53 3.74 21.07
C PRO A 350 -33.35 4.23 21.91
N ARG A 351 -32.67 5.28 21.42
CA ARG A 351 -31.48 5.82 22.08
C ARG A 351 -31.72 6.16 23.55
N ASP A 352 -32.88 6.75 23.85
CA ASP A 352 -33.24 7.24 25.19
C ASP A 352 -33.24 6.12 26.26
N TYR A 353 -33.39 4.86 25.85
CA TYR A 353 -33.36 3.70 26.76
C TYR A 353 -31.95 3.09 26.92
N ARG A 354 -30.94 3.58 26.20
CA ARG A 354 -29.59 2.98 26.18
C ARG A 354 -28.46 4.00 26.13
N ASP A 355 -28.71 5.28 26.38
CA ASP A 355 -27.71 6.34 26.26
C ASP A 355 -26.94 6.60 27.56
N SER A 356 -27.34 6.02 28.67
CA SER A 356 -26.69 6.16 29.98
C SER A 356 -26.70 4.84 30.76
N VAL A 357 -25.76 4.70 31.69
CA VAL A 357 -25.69 3.54 32.60
C VAL A 357 -26.99 3.41 33.41
N GLU A 358 -27.59 4.54 33.77
CA GLU A 358 -28.82 4.56 34.54
C GLU A 358 -30.00 3.99 33.74
N GLN A 359 -30.10 4.35 32.45
CA GLN A 359 -31.13 3.78 31.57
C GLN A 359 -30.89 2.28 31.29
N LEU A 360 -29.63 1.87 31.14
CA LEU A 360 -29.30 0.47 30.97
C LEU A 360 -29.69 -0.37 32.20
N ARG A 361 -29.59 0.18 33.40
CA ARG A 361 -30.06 -0.51 34.65
C ARG A 361 -31.56 -0.65 34.69
N ARG A 362 -32.32 0.16 34.01
CA ARG A 362 -33.78 0.13 33.90
C ARG A 362 -34.28 -0.58 32.65
N LEU A 363 -33.39 -1.20 31.90
CA LEU A 363 -33.78 -1.92 30.68
C LEU A 363 -34.84 -2.98 31.01
N PRO A 364 -36.03 -2.89 30.43
CA PRO A 364 -37.08 -3.85 30.71
C PRO A 364 -36.77 -5.23 30.11
N ILE A 365 -36.86 -6.27 30.91
CA ILE A 365 -36.76 -7.66 30.48
C ILE A 365 -38.15 -8.26 30.63
N VAL A 366 -38.76 -8.67 29.54
CA VAL A 366 -40.07 -9.29 29.54
C VAL A 366 -39.90 -10.82 29.60
N THR A 367 -40.50 -11.46 30.61
CA THR A 367 -40.48 -12.91 30.75
C THR A 367 -41.53 -13.55 29.86
N ASP A 368 -41.43 -14.85 29.60
CA ASP A 368 -42.45 -15.62 28.85
C ASP A 368 -43.84 -15.59 29.51
N ARG A 369 -43.90 -15.25 30.80
CA ARG A 369 -45.16 -15.07 31.57
C ARG A 369 -45.70 -13.64 31.54
N GLY A 370 -45.08 -12.75 30.76
CA GLY A 370 -45.47 -11.35 30.64
C GLY A 370 -45.12 -10.45 31.83
N GLN A 371 -44.24 -10.90 32.71
CA GLN A 371 -43.71 -10.09 33.82
C GLN A 371 -42.57 -9.19 33.26
N GLN A 372 -42.47 -7.98 33.78
CA GLN A 372 -41.37 -7.06 33.49
C GLN A 372 -40.50 -6.90 34.75
#